data_e5b47faff417dbf5ee260f1bfd87a8a2
#
_entry.id   e5b47faff417dbf5ee260f1bfd87a8a2
#
_cell.length_a   1.000
_cell.length_b   1.000
_cell.length_c   1.000
_cell.angle_alpha   90.00
_cell.angle_beta   90.00
_cell.angle_gamma   90.00
#
_symmetry.space_group_name_H-M   'P 1'
#
loop_
_entity.id
_entity.type
_entity.pdbx_description
1 polymer ?
#
loop_
_entity_poly.entity_id
_entity_poly.type
_entity_poly.pdbx_seq_one_letter_code
_entity_poly.pdbx_strand_id
1 'polypeptide(L)'
;MGRTHERGKRPFRAPGERFTCGRALYGVRVFAVVDPRYDDWGLRSAGGATPPSTQFEVIEPKGGETPVVVEVPHAGLSLDAETLSFTVAPARSIARDADLHVDALFEDAPAEGATLLYARASRYVVDLNRGEQDVDHDAVDGGGRAPWPRGLIWRLTTDGEPILSRRLPRAELERRLDLVYRPYHRVLEQLLARKRARFGFAILLCAHSMPSQARRGHESAGVARADIVPGTRGRTTASAAVIDVVDRHARSCGYTVRHDDPYRGGFSTGHYGTPASGIHAIQVEISRRLYMDESTLRTDPQGFQSVREFARTLVARLAFAENPTTLDALRGYAPGGT
;
A
#
# COMPACT_ATOMS: atom_id res chain seq x y z
N MET A 1 54.64 -39.04 -1.28
CA MET A 1 54.14 -39.64 -0.01
C MET A 1 53.57 -38.53 0.84
N GLY A 2 52.35 -38.64 1.34
CA GLY A 2 51.74 -37.68 2.26
C GLY A 2 50.37 -37.18 1.78
N ARG A 3 49.31 -38.00 1.94
CA ARG A 3 47.90 -37.58 1.78
C ARG A 3 47.46 -36.97 3.11
N THR A 4 47.02 -35.72 3.10
CA THR A 4 46.33 -35.10 4.22
C THR A 4 44.82 -35.09 3.93
N HIS A 5 44.05 -35.76 4.81
CA HIS A 5 42.60 -35.78 4.85
C HIS A 5 42.04 -34.44 5.38
N GLU A 6 41.33 -33.69 4.56
CA GLU A 6 40.45 -32.65 5.03
C GLU A 6 39.09 -33.25 5.40
N ARG A 7 38.71 -33.13 6.67
CA ARG A 7 37.40 -33.50 7.19
C ARG A 7 36.42 -32.32 6.92
N GLY A 8 35.42 -32.61 6.07
CA GLY A 8 34.32 -31.70 5.82
C GLY A 8 33.50 -31.40 7.09
N LYS A 9 33.34 -30.14 7.40
CA LYS A 9 32.38 -29.65 8.42
C LYS A 9 30.96 -29.76 7.87
N ARG A 10 30.11 -30.54 8.55
CA ARG A 10 28.68 -30.60 8.27
C ARG A 10 28.04 -29.28 8.74
N PRO A 11 27.06 -28.71 8.01
CA PRO A 11 26.29 -27.56 8.50
C PRO A 11 25.32 -27.97 9.60
N PHE A 12 25.22 -27.12 10.60
CA PHE A 12 24.32 -27.24 11.75
C PHE A 12 22.87 -27.16 11.28
N ARG A 13 22.04 -28.17 11.59
CA ARG A 13 20.60 -28.21 11.31
C ARG A 13 19.87 -27.65 12.52
N ALA A 14 19.09 -26.58 12.34
CA ALA A 14 18.09 -26.14 13.30
C ALA A 14 16.88 -27.07 13.25
N PRO A 15 16.28 -27.45 14.41
CA PRO A 15 15.11 -28.33 14.42
C PRO A 15 13.82 -27.53 14.22
N GLY A 16 12.99 -27.94 13.26
CA GLY A 16 11.58 -27.54 13.25
C GLY A 16 10.92 -27.12 11.95
N GLU A 17 11.56 -27.22 10.77
CA GLU A 17 10.89 -26.93 9.52
C GLU A 17 10.21 -28.17 8.91
N ARG A 18 8.89 -28.19 8.85
CA ARG A 18 8.11 -29.16 8.04
C ARG A 18 7.80 -28.51 6.70
N PHE A 19 8.33 -29.06 5.61
CA PHE A 19 7.99 -28.67 4.25
C PHE A 19 6.85 -29.57 3.75
N THR A 20 5.72 -28.99 3.37
CA THR A 20 4.71 -29.67 2.58
C THR A 20 4.96 -29.43 1.10
N CYS A 21 5.18 -30.53 0.36
CA CYS A 21 5.49 -30.50 -1.07
C CYS A 21 4.18 -30.42 -1.87
N GLY A 22 3.90 -29.25 -2.49
CA GLY A 22 2.85 -29.10 -3.50
C GLY A 22 3.41 -29.39 -4.90
N ARG A 23 2.62 -30.04 -5.76
CA ARG A 23 3.00 -30.39 -7.14
C ARG A 23 3.30 -29.16 -7.96
N ALA A 24 4.47 -29.15 -8.60
CA ALA A 24 4.88 -28.10 -9.52
C ALA A 24 4.12 -28.18 -10.85
N LEU A 25 3.45 -27.12 -11.22
CA LEU A 25 3.02 -26.87 -12.59
C LEU A 25 3.75 -25.59 -13.04
N TYR A 26 4.49 -25.70 -14.15
CA TYR A 26 5.27 -24.62 -14.79
C TYR A 26 6.43 -24.01 -14.01
N GLY A 27 7.38 -24.82 -13.54
CA GLY A 27 8.77 -24.36 -13.25
C GLY A 27 8.96 -23.26 -12.18
N VAL A 28 7.92 -22.71 -11.57
CA VAL A 28 7.97 -21.75 -10.50
C VAL A 28 7.62 -22.44 -9.18
N ARG A 29 8.62 -22.60 -8.32
CA ARG A 29 8.38 -23.06 -6.94
C ARG A 29 7.82 -21.87 -6.15
N VAL A 30 6.52 -21.89 -5.93
CA VAL A 30 5.89 -21.00 -4.95
C VAL A 30 6.15 -21.61 -3.57
N PHE A 31 7.06 -21.03 -2.82
CA PHE A 31 7.24 -21.33 -1.40
C PHE A 31 6.19 -20.54 -0.62
N ALA A 32 5.16 -21.19 -0.13
CA ALA A 32 4.37 -20.65 0.95
C ALA A 32 5.24 -20.72 2.22
N VAL A 33 5.83 -19.63 2.62
CA VAL A 33 6.46 -19.52 3.95
C VAL A 33 5.33 -19.38 4.95
N VAL A 34 4.95 -20.48 5.58
CA VAL A 34 4.11 -20.47 6.77
C VAL A 34 5.01 -20.03 7.92
N ASP A 35 4.83 -18.82 8.42
CA ASP A 35 5.52 -18.34 9.62
C ASP A 35 5.05 -19.18 10.82
N PRO A 36 5.94 -19.94 11.50
CA PRO A 36 5.56 -20.84 12.61
C PRO A 36 5.00 -20.13 13.84
N ARG A 37 4.93 -18.80 13.85
CA ARG A 37 4.32 -18.00 14.91
C ARG A 37 2.78 -17.91 14.82
N TYR A 38 2.15 -18.50 13.78
CA TYR A 38 0.71 -18.41 13.49
C TYR A 38 -0.06 -19.73 13.59
N ASP A 39 0.48 -20.74 14.28
CA ASP A 39 -0.16 -22.07 14.42
C ASP A 39 -1.17 -22.18 15.60
N ASP A 40 -1.72 -21.07 16.07
CA ASP A 40 -2.72 -21.15 17.15
C ASP A 40 -4.05 -20.51 16.72
N TRP A 41 -4.93 -21.30 16.09
CA TRP A 41 -6.35 -21.01 15.92
C TRP A 41 -7.10 -21.18 17.25
N GLY A 42 -6.56 -20.61 18.31
CA GLY A 42 -7.22 -20.54 19.61
C GLY A 42 -8.31 -19.48 19.58
N LEU A 43 -9.54 -19.85 19.34
CA LEU A 43 -10.73 -19.10 19.66
C LEU A 43 -10.75 -18.76 21.15
N ARG A 44 -10.24 -17.59 21.53
CA ARG A 44 -10.55 -16.96 22.81
C ARG A 44 -11.53 -15.83 22.58
N SER A 45 -12.79 -16.15 22.81
CA SER A 45 -13.87 -15.20 22.98
C SER A 45 -13.61 -14.36 24.25
N ALA A 46 -13.25 -13.08 24.09
CA ALA A 46 -13.60 -12.00 25.00
C ALA A 46 -13.20 -10.66 24.35
N GLY A 47 -14.21 -9.86 23.96
CA GLY A 47 -14.04 -8.45 23.59
C GLY A 47 -13.64 -8.22 22.16
N GLY A 48 -14.60 -8.11 21.26
CA GLY A 48 -14.68 -7.28 20.05
C GLY A 48 -13.47 -7.11 19.10
N ALA A 49 -12.42 -7.89 19.19
CA ALA A 49 -11.29 -7.81 18.26
C ALA A 49 -11.59 -8.64 17.00
N THR A 50 -11.59 -7.97 15.84
CA THR A 50 -11.60 -8.64 14.53
C THR A 50 -10.43 -9.62 14.47
N PRO A 51 -10.63 -10.91 14.08
CA PRO A 51 -9.53 -11.84 13.92
C PRO A 51 -8.51 -11.27 12.91
N PRO A 52 -7.20 -11.50 13.12
CA PRO A 52 -6.18 -10.97 12.22
C PRO A 52 -6.45 -11.44 10.80
N SER A 53 -6.70 -10.50 9.89
CA SER A 53 -6.90 -10.80 8.48
C SER A 53 -5.56 -11.21 7.89
N THR A 54 -5.54 -12.31 7.12
CA THR A 54 -4.36 -12.68 6.31
C THR A 54 -4.20 -11.77 5.09
N GLN A 55 -5.18 -10.92 4.79
CA GLN A 55 -5.25 -10.09 3.58
C GLN A 55 -4.72 -8.67 3.78
N PHE A 56 -4.68 -8.18 5.00
CA PHE A 56 -4.14 -6.87 5.37
C PHE A 56 -3.70 -6.86 6.84
N GLU A 57 -2.90 -5.87 7.21
CA GLU A 57 -2.47 -5.66 8.58
C GLU A 57 -2.79 -4.26 9.07
N VAL A 58 -3.01 -4.17 10.38
CA VAL A 58 -3.10 -2.92 11.14
C VAL A 58 -1.99 -2.92 12.18
N ILE A 59 -1.14 -1.91 12.14
CA ILE A 59 -0.09 -1.70 13.15
C ILE A 59 -0.44 -0.43 13.92
N GLU A 60 -0.78 -0.62 15.18
CA GLU A 60 -1.10 0.48 16.09
C GLU A 60 0.15 1.21 16.58
N PRO A 61 0.04 2.50 16.96
CA PRO A 61 1.16 3.26 17.52
C PRO A 61 1.74 2.59 18.77
N LYS A 62 3.08 2.62 18.88
CA LYS A 62 3.80 2.08 20.05
C LYS A 62 3.92 3.08 21.20
N GLY A 63 3.55 4.32 21.00
CA GLY A 63 3.67 5.43 21.97
C GLY A 63 2.46 6.34 21.92
N GLY A 64 2.69 7.66 21.98
CA GLY A 64 1.62 8.65 21.87
C GLY A 64 0.89 8.55 20.53
N GLU A 65 -0.44 8.39 20.56
CA GLU A 65 -1.25 8.29 19.37
C GLU A 65 -1.49 9.68 18.76
N THR A 66 -1.50 9.78 17.43
CA THR A 66 -1.77 10.99 16.65
C THR A 66 -3.04 10.83 15.80
N PRO A 67 -3.60 11.91 15.22
CA PRO A 67 -4.78 11.82 14.36
C PRO A 67 -4.52 11.15 13.00
N VAL A 68 -3.29 10.71 12.71
CA VAL A 68 -2.89 10.20 11.40
C VAL A 68 -3.18 8.69 11.27
N VAL A 69 -3.76 8.31 10.14
CA VAL A 69 -3.82 6.94 9.62
C VAL A 69 -3.05 6.92 8.31
N VAL A 70 -2.07 6.04 8.19
CA VAL A 70 -1.36 5.77 6.93
C VAL A 70 -1.98 4.53 6.30
N GLU A 71 -2.49 4.67 5.09
CA GLU A 71 -3.06 3.60 4.27
C GLU A 71 -2.10 3.24 3.14
N VAL A 72 -1.77 1.94 2.99
CA VAL A 72 -0.96 1.41 1.88
C VAL A 72 -1.76 0.29 1.19
N PRO A 73 -2.62 0.62 0.21
CA PRO A 73 -3.57 -0.35 -0.34
C PRO A 73 -2.97 -1.25 -1.43
N HIS A 74 -1.80 -0.93 -1.98
CA HIS A 74 -1.31 -1.56 -3.21
C HIS A 74 0.09 -2.17 -3.14
N ALA A 75 0.75 -2.22 -1.97
CA ALA A 75 2.07 -2.85 -1.85
C ALA A 75 2.00 -4.39 -1.85
N GLY A 76 0.84 -4.96 -1.51
CA GLY A 76 0.64 -6.39 -1.38
C GLY A 76 0.79 -7.16 -2.70
N LEU A 77 1.35 -8.37 -2.60
CA LEU A 77 1.59 -9.29 -3.73
C LEU A 77 0.87 -10.63 -3.57
N SER A 78 0.18 -10.86 -2.45
CA SER A 78 -0.46 -12.16 -2.17
C SER A 78 -1.69 -12.37 -3.04
N LEU A 79 -1.77 -13.55 -3.64
CA LEU A 79 -2.94 -14.05 -4.34
C LEU A 79 -3.30 -15.42 -3.73
N ASP A 80 -4.57 -15.61 -3.39
CA ASP A 80 -5.08 -16.91 -2.98
C ASP A 80 -5.22 -17.86 -4.17
N ALA A 81 -5.37 -19.17 -3.88
CA ALA A 81 -5.41 -20.22 -4.90
C ALA A 81 -6.58 -20.03 -5.88
N GLU A 82 -7.73 -19.56 -5.40
CA GLU A 82 -8.91 -19.32 -6.24
C GLU A 82 -8.64 -18.15 -7.20
N THR A 83 -8.10 -17.03 -6.71
CA THR A 83 -7.69 -15.89 -7.57
C THR A 83 -6.66 -16.33 -8.61
N LEU A 84 -5.67 -17.16 -8.23
CA LEU A 84 -4.66 -17.68 -9.14
C LEU A 84 -5.28 -18.52 -10.26
N SER A 85 -6.38 -19.26 -10.00
CA SER A 85 -7.07 -20.09 -11.02
C SER A 85 -7.66 -19.26 -12.17
N PHE A 86 -7.92 -17.97 -11.94
CA PHE A 86 -8.40 -17.03 -12.95
C PHE A 86 -7.28 -16.17 -13.55
N THR A 87 -6.08 -16.17 -12.97
CA THR A 87 -5.00 -15.25 -13.33
C THR A 87 -4.07 -15.84 -14.37
N VAL A 88 -3.88 -15.15 -15.50
CA VAL A 88 -2.92 -15.49 -16.56
C VAL A 88 -1.74 -14.52 -16.63
N ALA A 89 -1.80 -13.43 -15.88
CA ALA A 89 -0.72 -12.45 -15.86
C ALA A 89 0.57 -13.07 -15.32
N PRO A 90 1.73 -12.75 -15.93
CA PRO A 90 3.03 -13.17 -15.39
C PRO A 90 3.27 -12.57 -14.00
N ALA A 91 3.97 -13.32 -13.12
CA ALA A 91 4.32 -12.84 -11.77
C ALA A 91 5.05 -11.48 -11.78
N ARG A 92 5.87 -11.22 -12.81
CA ARG A 92 6.53 -9.92 -12.99
C ARG A 92 5.53 -8.78 -13.20
N SER A 93 4.43 -9.01 -13.90
CA SER A 93 3.41 -7.97 -14.13
C SER A 93 2.70 -7.63 -12.82
N ILE A 94 2.45 -8.62 -11.93
CA ILE A 94 1.89 -8.39 -10.61
C ILE A 94 2.80 -7.44 -9.81
N ALA A 95 4.11 -7.70 -9.78
CA ALA A 95 5.08 -6.86 -9.09
C ALA A 95 5.22 -5.46 -9.72
N ARG A 96 5.16 -5.36 -11.07
CA ARG A 96 5.25 -4.07 -11.78
C ARG A 96 4.04 -3.17 -11.53
N ASP A 97 2.87 -3.75 -11.33
CA ASP A 97 1.63 -3.02 -11.11
C ASP A 97 1.36 -2.76 -9.61
N ALA A 98 2.04 -3.46 -8.72
CA ALA A 98 2.03 -3.14 -7.29
C ALA A 98 2.83 -1.86 -6.99
N ASP A 99 2.50 -1.19 -5.90
CA ASP A 99 3.27 -0.09 -5.34
C ASP A 99 4.37 -0.67 -4.43
N LEU A 100 5.35 -1.35 -5.09
CA LEU A 100 6.37 -2.14 -4.40
C LEU A 100 7.10 -1.32 -3.32
N HIS A 101 7.27 -1.94 -2.17
CA HIS A 101 8.01 -1.43 -1.02
C HIS A 101 7.39 -0.23 -0.31
N VAL A 102 6.20 0.26 -0.70
CA VAL A 102 5.57 1.40 -0.03
C VAL A 102 5.21 1.07 1.43
N ASP A 103 4.82 -0.16 1.72
CA ASP A 103 4.62 -0.68 3.08
C ASP A 103 5.89 -0.54 3.94
N ALA A 104 7.05 -0.90 3.38
CA ALA A 104 8.34 -0.77 4.05
C ALA A 104 8.84 0.69 4.13
N LEU A 105 8.49 1.55 3.16
CA LEU A 105 8.79 2.99 3.23
C LEU A 105 8.04 3.67 4.38
N PHE A 106 6.86 3.19 4.74
CA PHE A 106 6.02 3.74 5.83
C PHE A 106 6.03 2.89 7.11
N GLU A 107 6.91 1.89 7.25
CA GLU A 107 6.94 1.01 8.43
C GLU A 107 7.25 1.73 9.75
N ASP A 108 7.84 2.93 9.69
CA ASP A 108 8.11 3.77 10.86
C ASP A 108 6.91 4.62 11.30
N ALA A 109 5.80 4.65 10.54
CA ALA A 109 4.62 5.45 10.88
C ALA A 109 4.07 5.18 12.29
N PRO A 110 4.05 3.93 12.81
CA PRO A 110 3.63 3.67 14.19
C PRO A 110 4.56 4.24 15.26
N ALA A 111 5.85 4.41 14.96
CA ALA A 111 6.79 5.07 15.88
C ALA A 111 6.52 6.58 15.98
N GLU A 112 5.99 7.20 14.92
CA GLU A 112 5.56 8.60 14.87
C GLU A 112 4.09 8.80 15.34
N GLY A 113 3.49 7.78 15.94
CA GLY A 113 2.15 7.83 16.54
C GLY A 113 0.98 7.62 15.58
N ALA A 114 1.23 7.36 14.30
CA ALA A 114 0.19 7.03 13.34
C ALA A 114 -0.22 5.55 13.43
N THR A 115 -1.45 5.25 13.04
CA THR A 115 -1.86 3.86 12.75
C THR A 115 -1.53 3.54 11.31
N LEU A 116 -0.81 2.44 11.04
CA LEU A 116 -0.49 1.95 9.70
C LEU A 116 -1.43 0.82 9.32
N LEU A 117 -2.15 0.97 8.22
CA LEU A 117 -2.98 -0.05 7.58
C LEU A 117 -2.39 -0.37 6.21
N TYR A 118 -1.97 -1.60 5.96
CA TYR A 118 -1.47 -1.98 4.64
C TYR A 118 -2.05 -3.31 4.16
N ALA A 119 -2.30 -3.39 2.84
CA ALA A 119 -2.78 -4.60 2.21
C ALA A 119 -1.63 -5.58 1.96
N ARG A 120 -1.88 -6.86 2.25
CA ARG A 120 -1.06 -8.00 1.80
C ARG A 120 -1.57 -8.57 0.49
N ALA A 121 -2.91 -8.53 0.30
CA ALA A 121 -3.53 -8.92 -0.95
C ALA A 121 -3.07 -8.01 -2.11
N SER A 122 -2.78 -8.65 -3.25
CA SER A 122 -2.49 -7.92 -4.48
C SER A 122 -3.74 -7.18 -4.98
N ARG A 123 -3.55 -6.02 -5.61
CA ARG A 123 -4.62 -5.32 -6.33
C ARG A 123 -5.23 -6.15 -7.47
N TYR A 124 -4.62 -7.26 -7.87
CA TYR A 124 -5.19 -8.20 -8.82
C TYR A 124 -6.25 -9.12 -8.19
N VAL A 125 -6.29 -9.22 -6.85
CA VAL A 125 -7.42 -9.83 -6.15
C VAL A 125 -8.63 -8.90 -6.23
N VAL A 126 -8.47 -7.69 -5.70
CA VAL A 126 -9.45 -6.60 -5.74
C VAL A 126 -8.71 -5.28 -5.50
N ASP A 127 -9.01 -4.24 -6.27
CA ASP A 127 -8.37 -2.94 -6.10
C ASP A 127 -9.03 -2.15 -4.97
N LEU A 128 -8.31 -2.02 -3.84
CA LEU A 128 -8.80 -1.33 -2.65
C LEU A 128 -8.92 0.19 -2.80
N ASN A 129 -8.38 0.77 -3.88
CA ASN A 129 -8.53 2.18 -4.20
C ASN A 129 -9.52 2.42 -5.36
N ARG A 130 -10.56 1.56 -5.45
CA ARG A 130 -11.70 1.66 -6.35
C ARG A 130 -13.01 1.50 -5.56
N GLY A 131 -14.08 2.11 -6.04
CA GLY A 131 -15.41 1.92 -5.45
C GLY A 131 -15.94 0.51 -5.68
N GLU A 132 -16.72 -0.04 -4.75
CA GLU A 132 -17.30 -1.39 -4.86
C GLU A 132 -18.17 -1.54 -6.13
N GLN A 133 -18.72 -0.43 -6.64
CA GLN A 133 -19.56 -0.41 -7.85
C GLN A 133 -18.74 -0.20 -9.14
N ASP A 134 -17.43 -0.02 -9.06
CA ASP A 134 -16.55 0.23 -10.20
C ASP A 134 -16.19 -1.07 -10.95
N VAL A 135 -17.19 -1.91 -11.21
CA VAL A 135 -17.08 -3.24 -11.82
C VAL A 135 -17.22 -3.15 -13.34
N ASP A 136 -16.14 -3.46 -14.06
CA ASP A 136 -16.14 -3.57 -15.52
C ASP A 136 -16.99 -4.78 -15.98
N HIS A 137 -17.93 -4.56 -16.91
CA HIS A 137 -18.77 -5.63 -17.47
C HIS A 137 -17.98 -6.70 -18.24
N ASP A 138 -16.76 -6.37 -18.69
CA ASP A 138 -15.85 -7.34 -19.33
C ASP A 138 -15.00 -8.10 -18.32
N ALA A 139 -14.91 -7.65 -17.08
CA ALA A 139 -14.16 -8.32 -16.02
C ALA A 139 -15.02 -9.32 -15.25
N VAL A 140 -16.31 -9.04 -15.06
CA VAL A 140 -17.22 -9.82 -14.20
C VAL A 140 -18.56 -10.04 -14.89
N ASP A 141 -19.12 -11.23 -14.76
CA ASP A 141 -20.46 -11.53 -15.24
C ASP A 141 -21.50 -10.65 -14.52
N GLY A 142 -22.32 -9.92 -15.30
CA GLY A 142 -23.28 -8.97 -14.76
C GLY A 142 -22.66 -7.67 -14.22
N GLY A 143 -21.40 -7.37 -14.56
CA GLY A 143 -20.81 -6.07 -14.32
C GLY A 143 -21.58 -4.95 -15.02
N GLY A 144 -21.80 -3.82 -14.33
CA GLY A 144 -22.71 -2.79 -14.80
C GLY A 144 -22.06 -1.57 -15.43
N ARG A 145 -20.75 -1.43 -15.38
CA ARG A 145 -20.04 -0.25 -15.88
C ARG A 145 -19.50 -0.45 -17.28
N ALA A 146 -19.45 0.62 -18.06
CA ALA A 146 -18.75 0.65 -19.36
C ALA A 146 -17.30 0.16 -19.22
N PRO A 147 -16.64 -0.30 -20.31
CA PRO A 147 -15.31 -0.90 -20.24
C PRO A 147 -14.31 -0.05 -19.44
N TRP A 148 -13.86 -0.59 -18.32
CA TRP A 148 -12.88 0.04 -17.46
C TRP A 148 -11.85 -1.01 -16.99
N PRO A 149 -10.85 -1.31 -17.82
CA PRO A 149 -9.99 -2.48 -17.64
C PRO A 149 -9.19 -2.51 -16.34
N ARG A 150 -9.15 -1.41 -15.60
CA ARG A 150 -8.51 -1.25 -14.29
C ARG A 150 -9.48 -0.64 -13.26
N GLY A 151 -10.71 -1.17 -13.23
CA GLY A 151 -11.71 -0.88 -12.20
C GLY A 151 -11.45 -1.64 -10.91
N LEU A 152 -12.51 -2.02 -10.21
CA LEU A 152 -12.45 -2.80 -8.97
C LEU A 152 -11.75 -4.16 -9.18
N ILE A 153 -12.04 -4.82 -10.31
CA ILE A 153 -11.35 -6.02 -10.78
C ILE A 153 -10.58 -5.65 -12.05
N TRP A 154 -9.28 -5.79 -11.99
CA TRP A 154 -8.41 -5.53 -13.14
C TRP A 154 -8.45 -6.69 -14.12
N ARG A 155 -8.74 -6.43 -15.38
CA ARG A 155 -8.64 -7.40 -16.47
C ARG A 155 -7.43 -7.22 -17.37
N LEU A 156 -6.83 -6.03 -17.36
CA LEU A 156 -5.60 -5.71 -18.09
C LEU A 156 -4.56 -5.10 -17.16
N THR A 157 -3.31 -5.51 -17.32
CA THR A 157 -2.15 -4.88 -16.68
C THR A 157 -1.99 -3.42 -17.14
N THR A 158 -1.09 -2.67 -16.50
CA THR A 158 -0.74 -1.33 -16.99
C THR A 158 -0.03 -1.35 -18.34
N ASP A 159 0.54 -2.48 -18.75
CA ASP A 159 1.15 -2.67 -20.08
C ASP A 159 0.13 -3.19 -21.12
N GLY A 160 -1.14 -3.40 -20.75
CA GLY A 160 -2.22 -3.84 -21.62
C GLY A 160 -2.33 -5.35 -21.83
N GLU A 161 -1.57 -6.15 -21.07
CA GLU A 161 -1.64 -7.62 -21.10
C GLU A 161 -2.86 -8.13 -20.33
N PRO A 162 -3.47 -9.27 -20.73
CA PRO A 162 -4.57 -9.87 -19.98
C PRO A 162 -4.14 -10.30 -18.57
N ILE A 163 -4.98 -9.99 -17.57
CA ILE A 163 -4.83 -10.52 -16.21
C ILE A 163 -5.73 -11.74 -16.03
N LEU A 164 -6.98 -11.66 -16.51
CA LEU A 164 -7.97 -12.71 -16.33
C LEU A 164 -7.98 -13.65 -17.54
N SER A 165 -8.05 -14.96 -17.29
CA SER A 165 -8.24 -16.00 -18.32
C SER A 165 -9.66 -15.98 -18.89
N ARG A 166 -10.63 -15.49 -18.12
CA ARG A 166 -12.06 -15.38 -18.46
C ARG A 166 -12.72 -14.37 -17.51
N ARG A 167 -13.92 -13.94 -17.80
CA ARG A 167 -14.74 -13.18 -16.85
C ARG A 167 -14.89 -13.92 -15.53
N LEU A 168 -14.88 -13.19 -14.41
CA LEU A 168 -15.16 -13.77 -13.12
C LEU A 168 -16.67 -14.01 -12.98
N PRO A 169 -17.09 -15.18 -12.47
CA PRO A 169 -18.45 -15.37 -12.01
C PRO A 169 -18.80 -14.34 -10.91
N ARG A 170 -20.06 -13.92 -10.83
CA ARG A 170 -20.50 -13.01 -9.77
C ARG A 170 -20.17 -13.52 -8.36
N ALA A 171 -20.30 -14.81 -8.13
CA ALA A 171 -19.96 -15.43 -6.85
C ALA A 171 -18.48 -15.25 -6.46
N GLU A 172 -17.58 -15.26 -7.44
CA GLU A 172 -16.15 -15.02 -7.19
C GLU A 172 -15.88 -13.55 -6.85
N LEU A 173 -16.56 -12.60 -7.49
CA LEU A 173 -16.51 -11.20 -7.08
C LEU A 173 -16.96 -11.05 -5.63
N GLU A 174 -18.12 -11.58 -5.26
CA GLU A 174 -18.64 -11.48 -3.88
C GLU A 174 -17.67 -12.11 -2.87
N ARG A 175 -17.07 -13.25 -3.19
CA ARG A 175 -16.02 -13.85 -2.36
C ARG A 175 -14.86 -12.90 -2.10
N ARG A 176 -14.34 -12.22 -3.12
CA ARG A 176 -13.24 -11.27 -2.99
C ARG A 176 -13.65 -10.03 -2.19
N LEU A 177 -14.86 -9.55 -2.40
CA LEU A 177 -15.43 -8.45 -1.62
C LEU A 177 -15.51 -8.80 -0.14
N ASP A 178 -16.04 -9.97 0.20
CA ASP A 178 -16.22 -10.40 1.59
C ASP A 178 -14.92 -10.74 2.31
N LEU A 179 -13.93 -11.30 1.59
CA LEU A 179 -12.65 -11.68 2.18
C LEU A 179 -11.67 -10.51 2.32
N VAL A 180 -11.70 -9.55 1.41
CA VAL A 180 -10.67 -8.51 1.32
C VAL A 180 -11.26 -7.11 1.40
N TYR A 181 -12.11 -6.74 0.47
CA TYR A 181 -12.55 -5.35 0.25
C TYR A 181 -13.36 -4.81 1.44
N ARG A 182 -14.48 -5.47 1.75
CA ARG A 182 -15.39 -5.01 2.82
C ARG A 182 -14.76 -5.01 4.21
N PRO A 183 -14.00 -6.05 4.62
CA PRO A 183 -13.28 -6.00 5.90
C PRO A 183 -12.23 -4.89 5.96
N TYR A 184 -11.47 -4.67 4.88
CA TYR A 184 -10.46 -3.62 4.81
C TYR A 184 -11.06 -2.22 4.99
N HIS A 185 -12.09 -1.89 4.21
CA HIS A 185 -12.74 -0.58 4.28
C HIS A 185 -13.48 -0.36 5.59
N ARG A 186 -14.09 -1.41 6.16
CA ARG A 186 -14.69 -1.34 7.51
C ARG A 186 -13.65 -0.98 8.57
N VAL A 187 -12.48 -1.59 8.53
CA VAL A 187 -11.38 -1.30 9.46
C VAL A 187 -10.89 0.13 9.25
N LEU A 188 -10.66 0.56 8.01
CA LEU A 188 -10.23 1.93 7.71
C LEU A 188 -11.24 2.98 8.22
N GLU A 189 -12.53 2.75 8.00
CA GLU A 189 -13.59 3.61 8.50
C GLU A 189 -13.60 3.70 10.04
N GLN A 190 -13.46 2.55 10.72
CA GLN A 190 -13.37 2.51 12.19
C GLN A 190 -12.14 3.25 12.73
N LEU A 191 -10.98 3.11 12.07
CA LEU A 191 -9.76 3.83 12.43
C LEU A 191 -9.97 5.35 12.31
N LEU A 192 -10.50 5.82 11.20
CA LEU A 192 -10.78 7.24 10.98
C LEU A 192 -11.81 7.80 11.98
N ALA A 193 -12.88 7.06 12.24
CA ALA A 193 -13.89 7.44 13.23
C ALA A 193 -13.28 7.52 14.65
N ARG A 194 -12.46 6.57 15.04
CA ARG A 194 -11.75 6.55 16.32
C ARG A 194 -10.82 7.76 16.46
N LYS A 195 -10.00 8.04 15.44
CA LYS A 195 -9.08 9.19 15.43
C LYS A 195 -9.87 10.50 15.54
N ARG A 196 -10.93 10.66 14.74
CA ARG A 196 -11.79 11.86 14.79
C ARG A 196 -12.44 12.04 16.17
N ALA A 197 -12.95 10.98 16.76
CA ALA A 197 -13.55 11.05 18.10
C ALA A 197 -12.55 11.47 19.17
N ARG A 198 -11.30 11.02 19.06
CA ARG A 198 -10.24 11.31 20.04
C ARG A 198 -9.62 12.70 19.90
N PHE A 199 -9.37 13.13 18.67
CA PHE A 199 -8.60 14.35 18.36
C PHE A 199 -9.44 15.51 17.81
N GLY A 200 -10.74 15.30 17.56
CA GLY A 200 -11.61 16.25 16.88
C GLY A 200 -11.52 16.17 15.36
N PHE A 201 -10.46 15.56 14.81
CA PHE A 201 -10.24 15.34 13.38
C PHE A 201 -9.42 14.08 13.14
N ALA A 202 -9.37 13.64 11.89
CA ALA A 202 -8.51 12.56 11.41
C ALA A 202 -7.83 12.96 10.09
N ILE A 203 -6.61 12.45 9.87
CA ILE A 203 -5.87 12.62 8.62
C ILE A 203 -5.58 11.25 8.04
N LEU A 204 -6.11 10.97 6.85
CA LEU A 204 -5.80 9.80 6.04
C LEU A 204 -4.70 10.16 5.05
N LEU A 205 -3.53 9.57 5.23
CA LEU A 205 -2.43 9.59 4.26
C LEU A 205 -2.51 8.34 3.40
N CYS A 206 -3.04 8.45 2.18
CA CYS A 206 -3.07 7.35 1.21
C CYS A 206 -1.71 7.28 0.51
N ALA A 207 -0.87 6.34 0.92
CA ALA A 207 0.50 6.21 0.45
C ALA A 207 0.57 5.27 -0.78
N HIS A 208 1.14 5.79 -1.86
CA HIS A 208 1.27 5.13 -3.14
C HIS A 208 2.64 5.37 -3.77
N SER A 209 2.94 4.63 -4.82
CA SER A 209 4.07 4.92 -5.69
C SER A 209 3.68 4.87 -7.16
N MET A 210 4.37 5.67 -7.95
CA MET A 210 4.13 5.76 -9.38
C MET A 210 5.42 5.50 -10.18
N PRO A 211 5.31 4.96 -11.41
CA PRO A 211 6.43 4.95 -12.35
C PRO A 211 6.94 6.37 -12.61
N SER A 212 8.26 6.55 -12.74
CA SER A 212 8.88 7.85 -13.01
C SER A 212 8.52 8.47 -14.36
N GLN A 213 8.06 7.62 -15.28
CA GLN A 213 7.57 8.02 -16.60
C GLN A 213 6.22 7.36 -16.89
N ALA A 214 5.39 8.02 -17.68
CA ALA A 214 4.16 7.43 -18.16
C ALA A 214 4.47 6.23 -19.07
N ARG A 215 3.83 5.07 -18.80
CA ARG A 215 4.02 3.84 -19.56
C ARG A 215 3.40 3.93 -20.97
N ARG A 216 3.84 3.04 -21.88
CA ARG A 216 3.26 2.89 -23.21
C ARG A 216 1.75 2.65 -23.10
N GLY A 217 0.97 3.35 -23.91
CA GLY A 217 -0.51 3.29 -23.85
C GLY A 217 -1.15 4.37 -22.98
N HIS A 218 -0.38 5.23 -22.32
CA HIS A 218 -0.85 6.46 -21.71
C HIS A 218 -0.70 7.63 -22.71
N GLU A 219 -1.64 8.60 -22.73
CA GLU A 219 -1.57 9.77 -23.63
C GLU A 219 -0.25 10.57 -23.48
N SER A 220 0.35 10.51 -22.27
CA SER A 220 1.62 11.17 -21.94
C SER A 220 2.83 10.22 -21.91
N ALA A 221 2.83 9.13 -22.70
CA ALA A 221 3.91 8.14 -22.68
C ALA A 221 5.30 8.80 -22.81
N GLY A 222 6.23 8.42 -21.92
CA GLY A 222 7.61 8.96 -21.88
C GLY A 222 7.78 10.31 -21.22
N VAL A 223 6.70 11.00 -20.80
CA VAL A 223 6.80 12.25 -20.03
C VAL A 223 7.26 11.94 -18.62
N ALA A 224 8.32 12.63 -18.17
CA ALA A 224 8.83 12.53 -16.79
C ALA A 224 7.82 13.11 -15.80
N ARG A 225 7.60 12.39 -14.71
CA ARG A 225 6.72 12.81 -13.61
C ARG A 225 7.52 13.51 -12.52
N ALA A 226 6.83 14.32 -11.70
CA ALA A 226 7.42 14.91 -10.51
C ALA A 226 7.81 13.79 -9.52
N ASP A 227 8.68 14.12 -8.57
CA ASP A 227 9.12 13.19 -7.52
C ASP A 227 7.97 12.81 -6.58
N ILE A 228 7.20 13.80 -6.18
CA ILE A 228 6.05 13.65 -5.28
C ILE A 228 4.82 14.28 -5.93
N VAL A 229 3.71 13.54 -5.96
CA VAL A 229 2.42 14.03 -6.44
C VAL A 229 1.38 13.92 -5.33
N PRO A 230 1.06 15.04 -4.65
CA PRO A 230 -0.08 15.09 -3.76
C PRO A 230 -1.39 15.11 -4.55
N GLY A 231 -2.26 14.12 -4.34
CA GLY A 231 -3.59 14.01 -4.93
C GLY A 231 -4.64 14.42 -3.91
N THR A 232 -5.39 15.48 -4.21
CA THR A 232 -6.39 16.08 -3.32
C THR A 232 -7.71 16.38 -4.01
N ARG A 233 -7.89 15.86 -5.23
CA ARG A 233 -9.05 16.07 -6.10
C ARG A 233 -9.38 17.57 -6.27
N GLY A 234 -8.36 18.38 -6.53
CA GLY A 234 -8.49 19.83 -6.67
C GLY A 234 -8.61 20.55 -5.33
N ARG A 235 -7.89 20.08 -4.30
CA ARG A 235 -7.87 20.64 -2.93
C ARG A 235 -9.21 20.53 -2.19
N THR A 236 -10.02 19.51 -2.51
CA THR A 236 -11.37 19.32 -1.93
C THR A 236 -11.40 18.31 -0.79
N THR A 237 -10.42 17.41 -0.69
CA THR A 237 -10.43 16.27 0.25
C THR A 237 -9.62 16.48 1.52
N ALA A 238 -8.87 17.58 1.61
CA ALA A 238 -8.11 17.97 2.79
C ALA A 238 -8.10 19.50 2.95
N SER A 239 -7.84 19.98 4.18
CA SER A 239 -7.65 21.40 4.44
C SER A 239 -6.37 21.93 3.77
N ALA A 240 -6.30 23.24 3.59
CA ALA A 240 -5.09 23.90 3.10
C ALA A 240 -3.88 23.59 3.99
N ALA A 241 -4.06 23.54 5.31
CA ALA A 241 -2.99 23.27 6.27
C ALA A 241 -2.36 21.89 6.03
N VAL A 242 -3.18 20.83 5.89
CA VAL A 242 -2.70 19.46 5.60
C VAL A 242 -1.97 19.40 4.25
N ILE A 243 -2.54 20.02 3.21
CA ILE A 243 -1.95 20.04 1.86
C ILE A 243 -0.60 20.75 1.87
N ASP A 244 -0.53 21.90 2.55
CA ASP A 244 0.69 22.72 2.63
C ASP A 244 1.80 22.05 3.45
N VAL A 245 1.47 21.21 4.44
CA VAL A 245 2.47 20.37 5.13
C VAL A 245 3.14 19.42 4.16
N VAL A 246 2.38 18.70 3.35
CA VAL A 246 2.93 17.75 2.36
C VAL A 246 3.78 18.48 1.32
N ASP A 247 3.28 19.58 0.74
CA ASP A 247 4.00 20.35 -0.29
C ASP A 247 5.32 20.92 0.25
N ARG A 248 5.27 21.64 1.37
CA ARG A 248 6.47 22.25 1.97
C ARG A 248 7.49 21.22 2.40
N HIS A 249 7.02 20.09 3.00
CA HIS A 249 7.94 19.04 3.42
C HIS A 249 8.65 18.41 2.23
N ALA A 250 7.92 18.03 1.17
CA ALA A 250 8.51 17.44 -0.01
C ALA A 250 9.55 18.40 -0.66
N ARG A 251 9.21 19.69 -0.81
CA ARG A 251 10.13 20.68 -1.36
C ARG A 251 11.35 20.93 -0.46
N SER A 252 11.19 20.90 0.87
CA SER A 252 12.32 21.08 1.80
C SER A 252 13.30 19.91 1.75
N CYS A 253 12.84 18.72 1.35
CA CYS A 253 13.69 17.55 1.08
C CYS A 253 14.31 17.56 -0.34
N GLY A 254 14.09 18.62 -1.13
CA GLY A 254 14.63 18.76 -2.48
C GLY A 254 13.81 18.06 -3.58
N TYR A 255 12.62 17.54 -3.28
CA TYR A 255 11.78 16.87 -4.26
C TYR A 255 10.98 17.85 -5.10
N THR A 256 10.83 17.54 -6.38
CA THR A 256 9.88 18.21 -7.26
C THR A 256 8.45 17.78 -6.93
N VAL A 257 7.53 18.77 -6.89
CA VAL A 257 6.12 18.53 -6.49
C VAL A 257 5.18 19.03 -7.58
N ARG A 258 4.19 18.20 -7.94
CA ARG A 258 3.10 18.56 -8.84
C ARG A 258 1.78 18.04 -8.28
N HIS A 259 0.84 18.92 -7.93
CA HIS A 259 -0.44 18.56 -7.37
C HIS A 259 -1.41 18.01 -8.43
N ASP A 260 -2.11 16.92 -8.10
CA ASP A 260 -3.18 16.34 -8.90
C ASP A 260 -2.79 15.95 -10.34
N ASP A 261 -1.50 15.85 -10.66
CA ASP A 261 -1.01 15.56 -12.00
C ASP A 261 0.15 14.52 -11.98
N PRO A 262 -0.07 13.32 -12.51
CA PRO A 262 -1.28 12.83 -13.18
C PRO A 262 -2.33 12.22 -12.24
N TYR A 263 -2.03 12.06 -10.96
CA TYR A 263 -2.88 11.36 -9.99
C TYR A 263 -3.61 12.34 -9.07
N ARG A 264 -4.92 12.42 -9.24
CA ARG A 264 -5.77 13.36 -8.50
C ARG A 264 -6.27 12.84 -7.13
N GLY A 265 -5.93 11.63 -6.77
CA GLY A 265 -6.50 10.91 -5.65
C GLY A 265 -7.58 9.91 -6.09
N GLY A 266 -7.49 8.68 -5.56
CA GLY A 266 -8.37 7.57 -5.88
C GLY A 266 -9.65 7.54 -5.04
N PHE A 267 -10.18 6.31 -4.88
CA PHE A 267 -11.41 6.08 -4.10
C PHE A 267 -11.24 6.47 -2.64
N SER A 268 -10.20 5.98 -1.95
CA SER A 268 -9.99 6.28 -0.53
C SER A 268 -9.93 7.77 -0.27
N THR A 269 -9.18 8.52 -1.11
CA THR A 269 -9.09 9.97 -0.99
C THR A 269 -10.43 10.66 -1.17
N GLY A 270 -11.20 10.27 -2.19
CA GLY A 270 -12.47 10.91 -2.51
C GLY A 270 -13.60 10.51 -1.59
N HIS A 271 -13.61 9.26 -1.12
CA HIS A 271 -14.66 8.70 -0.28
C HIS A 271 -14.56 9.15 1.17
N TYR A 272 -13.36 9.11 1.74
CA TYR A 272 -13.13 9.44 3.14
C TYR A 272 -12.84 10.92 3.37
N GLY A 273 -12.26 11.62 2.39
CA GLY A 273 -11.88 13.02 2.52
C GLY A 273 -13.08 13.95 2.56
N THR A 274 -13.53 14.26 3.77
CA THR A 274 -14.66 15.18 4.06
C THR A 274 -14.21 16.21 5.10
N PRO A 275 -13.41 17.24 4.71
CA PRO A 275 -12.82 18.21 5.65
C PRO A 275 -13.86 18.92 6.53
N ALA A 276 -15.05 19.20 5.98
CA ALA A 276 -16.15 19.79 6.73
C ALA A 276 -16.64 18.91 7.91
N SER A 277 -16.39 17.59 7.83
CA SER A 277 -16.70 16.63 8.91
C SER A 277 -15.46 16.30 9.76
N GLY A 278 -14.33 16.98 9.57
CA GLY A 278 -13.10 16.74 10.29
C GLY A 278 -12.31 15.51 9.82
N ILE A 279 -12.54 15.00 8.60
CA ILE A 279 -11.71 13.95 8.01
C ILE A 279 -10.98 14.52 6.78
N HIS A 280 -9.68 14.63 6.87
CA HIS A 280 -8.80 15.07 5.79
C HIS A 280 -8.17 13.85 5.12
N ALA A 281 -8.24 13.74 3.79
CA ALA A 281 -7.57 12.67 3.05
C ALA A 281 -6.69 13.26 1.95
N ILE A 282 -5.45 12.78 1.89
CA ILE A 282 -4.47 13.18 0.89
C ILE A 282 -3.74 11.94 0.37
N GLN A 283 -3.76 11.74 -0.94
CA GLN A 283 -2.95 10.73 -1.59
C GLN A 283 -1.55 11.29 -1.82
N VAL A 284 -0.52 10.48 -1.58
CA VAL A 284 0.87 10.86 -1.88
C VAL A 284 1.48 9.78 -2.76
N GLU A 285 1.71 10.15 -4.03
CA GLU A 285 2.41 9.31 -5.00
C GLU A 285 3.91 9.63 -4.96
N ILE A 286 4.71 8.61 -4.69
CA ILE A 286 6.16 8.69 -4.66
C ILE A 286 6.73 8.11 -5.95
N SER A 287 7.55 8.86 -6.68
CA SER A 287 8.21 8.36 -7.88
C SER A 287 9.15 7.20 -7.54
N ARG A 288 8.95 6.05 -8.19
CA ARG A 288 9.73 4.81 -7.93
C ARG A 288 11.22 4.98 -8.15
N ARG A 289 11.63 5.85 -9.09
CA ARG A 289 13.06 6.15 -9.34
C ARG A 289 13.83 6.65 -8.14
N LEU A 290 13.13 7.16 -7.11
CA LEU A 290 13.74 7.71 -5.91
C LEU A 290 14.28 6.62 -4.98
N TYR A 291 13.75 5.39 -5.05
CA TYR A 291 14.05 4.33 -4.09
C TYR A 291 14.28 2.95 -4.72
N MET A 292 14.07 2.80 -6.04
CA MET A 292 14.24 1.52 -6.73
C MET A 292 14.59 1.70 -8.21
N ASP A 293 15.25 0.69 -8.78
CA ASP A 293 15.39 0.52 -10.22
C ASP A 293 14.11 -0.10 -10.79
N GLU A 294 13.37 0.69 -11.58
CA GLU A 294 12.09 0.27 -12.17
C GLU A 294 12.22 -0.85 -13.20
N SER A 295 13.42 -1.07 -13.77
CA SER A 295 13.67 -2.13 -14.76
C SER A 295 13.90 -3.48 -14.10
N THR A 296 14.60 -3.51 -12.98
CA THR A 296 14.94 -4.73 -12.22
C THR A 296 14.01 -4.97 -11.03
N LEU A 297 13.23 -3.97 -10.62
CA LEU A 297 12.37 -3.93 -9.43
C LEU A 297 13.15 -4.09 -8.11
N ARG A 298 14.45 -3.83 -8.12
CA ARG A 298 15.30 -3.87 -6.92
C ARG A 298 15.38 -2.51 -6.28
N THR A 299 15.37 -2.48 -4.96
CA THR A 299 15.60 -1.25 -4.19
C THR A 299 17.00 -0.70 -4.44
N ASP A 300 17.11 0.63 -4.52
CA ASP A 300 18.37 1.36 -4.33
C ASP A 300 18.52 1.64 -2.84
N PRO A 301 19.52 1.09 -2.14
CA PRO A 301 19.60 1.19 -0.69
C PRO A 301 19.67 2.63 -0.17
N GLN A 302 20.39 3.53 -0.85
CA GLN A 302 20.54 4.91 -0.43
C GLN A 302 19.26 5.70 -0.68
N GLY A 303 18.68 5.57 -1.87
CA GLY A 303 17.42 6.21 -2.23
C GLY A 303 16.28 5.71 -1.35
N PHE A 304 16.22 4.38 -1.08
CA PHE A 304 15.22 3.80 -0.20
C PHE A 304 15.28 4.41 1.21
N GLN A 305 16.47 4.51 1.80
CA GLN A 305 16.64 5.11 3.13
C GLN A 305 16.24 6.59 3.14
N SER A 306 16.58 7.34 2.09
CA SER A 306 16.22 8.76 1.97
C SER A 306 14.69 8.95 1.88
N VAL A 307 14.01 8.13 1.08
CA VAL A 307 12.54 8.19 0.94
C VAL A 307 11.83 7.69 2.20
N ARG A 308 12.37 6.67 2.87
CA ARG A 308 11.84 6.20 4.16
C ARG A 308 11.91 7.29 5.23
N GLU A 309 13.03 8.02 5.30
CA GLU A 309 13.17 9.16 6.23
C GLU A 309 12.23 10.32 5.85
N PHE A 310 12.03 10.60 4.57
CA PHE A 310 11.01 11.53 4.09
C PHE A 310 9.61 11.10 4.56
N ALA A 311 9.24 9.83 4.38
CA ALA A 311 7.94 9.29 4.77
C ALA A 311 7.72 9.38 6.29
N ARG A 312 8.72 8.98 7.09
CA ARG A 312 8.69 9.06 8.55
C ARG A 312 8.46 10.48 9.03
N THR A 313 9.25 11.42 8.54
CA THR A 313 9.16 12.83 8.95
C THR A 313 7.89 13.52 8.40
N LEU A 314 7.37 13.09 7.25
CA LEU A 314 6.06 13.53 6.75
C LEU A 314 4.94 13.14 7.73
N VAL A 315 4.91 11.88 8.16
CA VAL A 315 3.92 11.39 9.14
C VAL A 315 3.97 12.19 10.44
N ALA A 316 5.18 12.42 10.98
CA ALA A 316 5.37 13.24 12.18
C ALA A 316 4.84 14.67 12.01
N ARG A 317 5.07 15.30 10.85
CA ARG A 317 4.58 16.67 10.56
C ARG A 317 3.07 16.75 10.39
N LEU A 318 2.46 15.75 9.76
CA LEU A 318 1.02 15.65 9.57
C LEU A 318 0.27 15.56 10.91
N ALA A 319 0.87 14.95 11.92
CA ALA A 319 0.29 14.86 13.26
C ALA A 319 -0.13 16.22 13.86
N PHE A 320 0.51 17.29 13.41
CA PHE A 320 0.29 18.66 13.92
C PHE A 320 -0.28 19.62 12.88
N ALA A 321 -0.70 19.13 11.71
CA ALA A 321 -1.11 19.96 10.59
C ALA A 321 -2.28 20.91 10.91
N GLU A 322 -3.23 20.48 11.73
CA GLU A 322 -4.42 21.26 12.16
C GLU A 322 -4.21 22.02 13.49
N ASN A 323 -3.00 21.94 14.08
CA ASN A 323 -2.70 22.66 15.32
C ASN A 323 -1.62 23.74 15.07
N PRO A 324 -2.01 24.98 14.73
CA PRO A 324 -1.08 26.04 14.34
C PRO A 324 -0.09 26.44 15.46
N THR A 325 -0.44 26.26 16.73
CA THR A 325 0.44 26.58 17.87
C THR A 325 1.65 25.63 17.94
N THR A 326 1.51 24.41 17.41
CA THR A 326 2.57 23.40 17.42
C THR A 326 3.44 23.44 16.17
N LEU A 327 2.94 23.99 15.04
CA LEU A 327 3.72 24.21 13.82
C LEU A 327 4.90 25.18 14.04
N ASP A 328 4.75 26.18 14.91
CA ASP A 328 5.84 27.10 15.26
C ASP A 328 6.89 26.43 16.17
N ALA A 329 6.51 25.47 17.00
CA ALA A 329 7.46 24.67 17.78
C ALA A 329 8.30 23.71 16.90
N LEU A 330 7.74 23.24 15.77
CA LEU A 330 8.47 22.40 14.81
C LEU A 330 9.43 23.15 13.90
N ARG A 331 9.32 24.50 13.80
CA ARG A 331 10.31 25.34 13.12
C ARG A 331 11.68 25.31 13.79
N GLY A 332 11.74 24.95 15.09
CA GLY A 332 12.96 24.77 15.87
C GLY A 332 13.58 23.36 15.80
N TYR A 333 12.92 22.38 15.21
CA TYR A 333 13.44 21.02 15.07
C TYR A 333 14.26 20.92 13.78
N ALA A 334 15.53 21.37 13.85
CA ALA A 334 16.54 20.97 12.89
C ALA A 334 16.92 19.53 13.20
N PRO A 335 16.95 18.60 12.20
CA PRO A 335 17.49 17.26 12.43
C PRO A 335 18.93 17.41 12.91
N GLY A 336 19.20 16.90 14.14
CA GLY A 336 20.51 16.95 14.75
C GLY A 336 21.54 16.31 13.82
N GLY A 337 22.51 17.13 13.38
CA GLY A 337 23.71 16.64 12.76
C GLY A 337 24.53 15.85 13.79
N THR A 338 24.84 14.64 13.46
CA THR A 338 26.13 13.96 13.71
C THR A 338 26.27 12.88 12.64
#